data_b1357b1892bdc06d36a4e44e4562956a
#
_entry.id   b1357b1892bdc06d36a4e44e4562956a
#
_cell.length_a   1.000
_cell.length_b   1.000
_cell.length_c   1.000
_cell.angle_alpha   90.00
_cell.angle_beta   90.00
_cell.angle_gamma   90.00
#
_symmetry.space_group_name_H-M   'P 1'
#
loop_
_entity.id
_entity.type
_entity.pdbx_description
1 polymer ?
#
loop_
_entity_poly.entity_id
_entity_poly.type
_entity_poly.pdbx_seq_one_letter_code
_entity_poly.pdbx_strand_id
1 'polypeptide(L)'
;MQQLGPDYYDRLHSEVDLTATRTRYDALLRKVVDNIRDHGSRSILEVGCGSGFLAKMILQERHGSYRGFDFSAEAIRNAGARTGRPDLFFVSDAHDARSYTCEYDTIASTEMLEHVEGDLDVIRLWRDGTWCICSVPNFDYAGHVRFFNTPDEVVARYGGLIDIKAVVKIPRPIIPDRRISSYLRNLRWSRNNPSEFLGFLGIQTFARLGGWFLFFWTKKTADRSDGSLNPVRAPDPCDH
;
A
#
# COMPACT_ATOMS: atom_id res chain seq x y z
N MET A 1 8.30 13.55 12.38
CA MET A 1 7.20 12.59 12.31
C MET A 1 7.76 11.28 12.83
N GLN A 2 6.97 10.48 13.55
CA GLN A 2 7.42 9.26 14.23
C GLN A 2 6.59 8.07 13.73
N GLN A 3 7.24 6.95 13.48
CA GLN A 3 6.56 5.70 13.16
C GLN A 3 5.67 5.26 14.35
N LEU A 4 4.44 4.84 14.05
CA LEU A 4 3.50 4.34 15.05
C LEU A 4 3.54 2.80 15.10
N GLY A 5 3.36 2.25 16.29
CA GLY A 5 3.43 0.81 16.53
C GLY A 5 2.12 0.06 16.28
N PRO A 6 2.16 -1.31 16.38
CA PRO A 6 1.02 -2.19 16.11
C PRO A 6 -0.25 -1.81 16.90
N ASP A 7 -0.13 -1.45 18.17
CA ASP A 7 -1.27 -1.08 19.03
C ASP A 7 -2.10 0.09 18.48
N TYR A 8 -1.45 1.03 17.80
CA TYR A 8 -2.16 2.13 17.14
C TYR A 8 -2.98 1.63 15.98
N TYR A 9 -2.38 0.78 15.14
CA TYR A 9 -3.05 0.23 13.95
C TYR A 9 -4.10 -0.80 14.31
N ASP A 10 -3.91 -1.61 15.36
CA ASP A 10 -4.95 -2.52 15.87
C ASP A 10 -6.20 -1.74 16.27
N ARG A 11 -6.06 -0.60 16.99
CA ARG A 11 -7.19 0.28 17.29
C ARG A 11 -7.83 0.86 16.04
N LEU A 12 -7.02 1.32 15.10
CA LEU A 12 -7.52 1.88 13.83
C LEU A 12 -8.33 0.83 13.05
N HIS A 13 -7.82 -0.40 12.99
CA HIS A 13 -8.47 -1.51 12.28
C HIS A 13 -9.69 -2.05 13.02
N SER A 14 -9.77 -1.95 14.36
CA SER A 14 -10.96 -2.34 15.13
C SER A 14 -12.21 -1.49 14.80
N GLU A 15 -12.02 -0.29 14.28
CA GLU A 15 -13.10 0.63 13.88
C GLU A 15 -13.52 0.45 12.39
N VAL A 16 -12.90 -0.48 11.66
CA VAL A 16 -13.19 -0.67 10.23
C VAL A 16 -14.54 -1.34 10.03
N ASP A 17 -15.40 -0.71 9.24
CA ASP A 17 -16.65 -1.32 8.79
C ASP A 17 -16.37 -2.45 7.77
N LEU A 18 -16.53 -3.69 8.24
CA LEU A 18 -16.31 -4.88 7.41
C LEU A 18 -17.37 -5.04 6.30
N THR A 19 -18.53 -4.39 6.44
CA THR A 19 -19.59 -4.41 5.42
C THR A 19 -19.35 -3.39 4.32
N ALA A 20 -18.43 -2.44 4.54
CA ALA A 20 -18.11 -1.43 3.55
C ALA A 20 -17.56 -2.08 2.27
N THR A 21 -18.22 -1.78 1.16
CA THR A 21 -17.81 -2.26 -0.18
C THR A 21 -16.92 -1.25 -0.90
N ARG A 22 -16.80 -0.03 -0.36
CA ARG A 22 -16.03 1.07 -0.93
C ARG A 22 -15.19 1.76 0.14
N THR A 23 -14.07 2.28 -0.31
CA THR A 23 -13.16 3.08 0.51
C THR A 23 -12.75 4.36 -0.24
N ARG A 24 -12.20 5.33 0.47
CA ARG A 24 -11.58 6.52 -0.16
C ARG A 24 -10.43 6.16 -1.11
N TYR A 25 -9.89 4.96 -1.00
CA TYR A 25 -8.80 4.43 -1.83
C TYR A 25 -9.28 3.74 -3.11
N ASP A 26 -10.58 3.61 -3.36
CA ASP A 26 -11.11 2.83 -4.50
C ASP A 26 -10.46 3.18 -5.84
N ALA A 27 -10.25 4.47 -6.12
CA ALA A 27 -9.63 4.90 -7.37
C ALA A 27 -8.16 4.44 -7.47
N LEU A 28 -7.42 4.50 -6.35
CA LEU A 28 -6.06 4.02 -6.25
C LEU A 28 -6.02 2.50 -6.42
N LEU A 29 -6.83 1.76 -5.63
CA LEU A 29 -6.83 0.30 -5.63
C LEU A 29 -7.24 -0.28 -6.99
N ARG A 30 -8.20 0.34 -7.70
CA ARG A 30 -8.53 -0.05 -9.08
C ARG A 30 -7.35 0.09 -10.02
N LYS A 31 -6.58 1.17 -9.93
CA LYS A 31 -5.37 1.35 -10.74
C LYS A 31 -4.29 0.32 -10.42
N VAL A 32 -4.18 -0.10 -9.16
CA VAL A 32 -3.29 -1.20 -8.76
C VAL A 32 -3.75 -2.51 -9.41
N VAL A 33 -5.04 -2.85 -9.32
CA VAL A 33 -5.61 -4.07 -9.93
C VAL A 33 -5.47 -4.04 -11.45
N ASP A 34 -5.76 -2.90 -12.10
CA ASP A 34 -5.54 -2.73 -13.54
C ASP A 34 -4.09 -3.01 -13.92
N ASN A 35 -3.12 -2.48 -13.16
CA ASN A 35 -1.71 -2.68 -13.41
C ASN A 35 -1.28 -4.16 -13.22
N ILE A 36 -1.78 -4.83 -12.17
CA ILE A 36 -1.59 -6.27 -11.93
C ILE A 36 -2.06 -7.08 -13.13
N ARG A 37 -3.27 -6.79 -13.63
CA ARG A 37 -3.86 -7.46 -14.78
C ARG A 37 -3.05 -7.21 -16.05
N ASP A 38 -2.74 -5.95 -16.33
CA ASP A 38 -2.08 -5.53 -17.58
C ASP A 38 -0.63 -6.05 -17.65
N HIS A 39 0.02 -6.20 -16.49
CA HIS A 39 1.33 -6.86 -16.39
C HIS A 39 1.24 -8.39 -16.57
N GLY A 40 0.09 -9.00 -16.32
CA GLY A 40 -0.10 -10.45 -16.36
C GLY A 40 0.48 -11.16 -15.13
N SER A 41 0.43 -10.50 -13.96
CA SER A 41 0.91 -11.04 -12.68
C SER A 41 0.23 -12.36 -12.33
N ARG A 42 1.01 -13.35 -11.86
CA ARG A 42 0.51 -14.70 -11.54
C ARG A 42 0.56 -15.03 -10.06
N SER A 43 1.45 -14.38 -9.32
CA SER A 43 1.60 -14.59 -7.88
C SER A 43 1.92 -13.25 -7.21
N ILE A 44 1.00 -12.81 -6.35
CA ILE A 44 1.04 -11.49 -5.74
C ILE A 44 1.31 -11.62 -4.25
N LEU A 45 2.31 -10.89 -3.76
CA LEU A 45 2.54 -10.65 -2.34
C LEU A 45 2.16 -9.19 -2.01
N GLU A 46 1.19 -9.01 -1.13
CA GLU A 46 0.82 -7.67 -0.64
C GLU A 46 1.49 -7.40 0.71
N VAL A 47 2.29 -6.35 0.75
CA VAL A 47 3.02 -5.87 1.94
C VAL A 47 2.24 -4.74 2.57
N GLY A 48 1.80 -4.93 3.82
CA GLY A 48 0.88 -3.99 4.49
C GLY A 48 -0.54 -4.11 3.95
N CYS A 49 -1.12 -5.33 3.96
CA CYS A 49 -2.42 -5.60 3.34
C CYS A 49 -3.62 -4.98 4.09
N GLY A 50 -3.39 -4.45 5.30
CA GLY A 50 -4.42 -3.84 6.12
C GLY A 50 -5.66 -4.73 6.25
N SER A 51 -6.84 -4.12 6.22
CA SER A 51 -8.11 -4.85 6.32
C SER A 51 -8.57 -5.52 5.01
N GLY A 52 -7.68 -5.77 4.05
CA GLY A 52 -7.92 -6.62 2.87
C GLY A 52 -8.80 -6.01 1.77
N PHE A 53 -8.82 -4.69 1.61
CA PHE A 53 -9.59 -4.06 0.53
C PHE A 53 -9.01 -4.36 -0.85
N LEU A 54 -7.70 -4.22 -1.03
CA LEU A 54 -7.02 -4.57 -2.28
C LEU A 54 -7.09 -6.08 -2.54
N ALA A 55 -6.80 -6.88 -1.50
CA ALA A 55 -6.92 -8.34 -1.54
C ALA A 55 -8.27 -8.79 -2.11
N LYS A 56 -9.38 -8.24 -1.59
CA LYS A 56 -10.72 -8.57 -2.08
C LYS A 56 -10.89 -8.28 -3.56
N MET A 57 -10.37 -7.16 -4.05
CA MET A 57 -10.46 -6.78 -5.46
C MET A 57 -9.62 -7.73 -6.34
N ILE A 58 -8.39 -8.05 -5.92
CA ILE A 58 -7.52 -8.99 -6.64
C ILE A 58 -8.17 -10.37 -6.74
N LEU A 59 -8.70 -10.89 -5.62
CA LEU A 59 -9.33 -12.21 -5.58
C LEU A 59 -10.62 -12.28 -6.42
N GLN A 60 -11.36 -11.18 -6.55
CA GLN A 60 -12.54 -11.11 -7.42
C GLN A 60 -12.19 -11.23 -8.91
N GLU A 61 -11.06 -10.69 -9.34
CA GLU A 61 -10.56 -10.77 -10.71
C GLU A 61 -9.95 -12.15 -11.04
N ARG A 62 -9.78 -13.03 -10.04
CA ARG A 62 -9.18 -14.37 -10.16
C ARG A 62 -7.76 -14.36 -10.77
N HIS A 63 -7.01 -13.32 -10.48
CA HIS A 63 -5.59 -13.26 -10.82
C HIS A 63 -4.80 -14.21 -9.91
N GLY A 64 -4.24 -15.25 -10.46
CA GLY A 64 -3.21 -16.12 -9.89
C GLY A 64 -3.33 -16.46 -8.39
N SER A 65 -2.20 -16.66 -7.75
CA SER A 65 -2.09 -16.82 -6.30
C SER A 65 -1.90 -15.46 -5.62
N TYR A 66 -2.37 -15.37 -4.38
CA TYR A 66 -2.25 -14.17 -3.57
C TYR A 66 -1.84 -14.54 -2.13
N ARG A 67 -0.96 -13.77 -1.56
CA ARG A 67 -0.64 -13.74 -0.14
C ARG A 67 -0.57 -12.29 0.33
N GLY A 68 -0.99 -12.03 1.56
CA GLY A 68 -0.87 -10.70 2.16
C GLY A 68 -0.44 -10.77 3.61
N PHE A 69 0.34 -9.81 4.06
CA PHE A 69 0.69 -9.69 5.45
C PHE A 69 0.61 -8.25 5.95
N ASP A 70 0.41 -8.13 7.24
CA ASP A 70 0.41 -6.87 7.97
C ASP A 70 0.94 -7.11 9.39
N PHE A 71 1.51 -6.12 10.02
CA PHE A 71 1.99 -6.26 11.40
C PHE A 71 0.86 -6.16 12.44
N SER A 72 -0.32 -5.65 12.05
CA SER A 72 -1.52 -5.58 12.87
C SER A 72 -2.30 -6.90 12.83
N ALA A 73 -2.43 -7.56 13.96
CA ALA A 73 -3.23 -8.77 14.07
C ALA A 73 -4.72 -8.50 13.79
N GLU A 74 -5.21 -7.32 14.15
CA GLU A 74 -6.59 -6.89 13.85
C GLU A 74 -6.81 -6.71 12.34
N ALA A 75 -5.84 -6.10 11.64
CA ALA A 75 -5.88 -5.96 10.18
C ALA A 75 -6.01 -7.34 9.51
N ILE A 76 -5.20 -8.31 9.92
CA ILE A 76 -5.22 -9.68 9.39
C ILE A 76 -6.55 -10.38 9.63
N ARG A 77 -7.12 -10.27 10.85
CA ARG A 77 -8.47 -10.82 11.12
C ARG A 77 -9.52 -10.22 10.18
N ASN A 78 -9.46 -8.90 10.00
CA ASN A 78 -10.38 -8.18 9.12
C ASN A 78 -10.21 -8.57 7.65
N ALA A 79 -8.98 -8.74 7.18
CA ALA A 79 -8.67 -9.18 5.83
C ALA A 79 -9.24 -10.59 5.56
N GLY A 80 -9.02 -11.52 6.48
CA GLY A 80 -9.61 -12.86 6.43
C GLY A 80 -11.14 -12.84 6.39
N ALA A 81 -11.78 -12.06 7.27
CA ALA A 81 -13.23 -11.92 7.32
C ALA A 81 -13.79 -11.26 6.05
N ARG A 82 -13.15 -10.22 5.53
CA ARG A 82 -13.57 -9.50 4.31
C ARG A 82 -13.52 -10.35 3.06
N THR A 83 -12.51 -11.20 2.96
CA THR A 83 -12.27 -12.02 1.76
C THR A 83 -12.89 -13.41 1.85
N GLY A 84 -13.20 -13.89 3.06
CA GLY A 84 -13.59 -15.28 3.33
C GLY A 84 -12.42 -16.27 3.19
N ARG A 85 -11.17 -15.77 3.15
CA ARG A 85 -9.95 -16.55 2.92
C ARG A 85 -8.87 -16.21 3.96
N PRO A 86 -9.07 -16.55 5.24
CA PRO A 86 -8.06 -16.28 6.27
C PRO A 86 -6.71 -16.96 6.02
N ASP A 87 -6.71 -18.07 5.29
CA ASP A 87 -5.54 -18.83 4.87
C ASP A 87 -4.54 -18.06 4.00
N LEU A 88 -4.95 -16.93 3.41
CA LEU A 88 -4.12 -16.10 2.55
C LEU A 88 -3.34 -15.03 3.30
N PHE A 89 -3.58 -14.88 4.60
CA PHE A 89 -3.03 -13.77 5.37
C PHE A 89 -2.24 -14.23 6.58
N PHE A 90 -1.19 -13.50 6.92
CA PHE A 90 -0.39 -13.76 8.11
C PHE A 90 0.11 -12.47 8.76
N VAL A 91 0.34 -12.51 10.08
CA VAL A 91 0.89 -11.38 10.83
C VAL A 91 2.40 -11.40 10.69
N SER A 92 2.98 -10.31 10.18
CA SER A 92 4.44 -10.14 10.11
C SER A 92 4.84 -8.68 9.98
N ASP A 93 6.05 -8.38 10.44
CA ASP A 93 6.70 -7.08 10.21
C ASP A 93 7.31 -7.05 8.79
N ALA A 94 7.22 -5.89 8.13
CA ALA A 94 7.79 -5.70 6.81
C ALA A 94 9.32 -5.81 6.78
N HIS A 95 10.00 -5.65 7.92
CA HIS A 95 11.44 -5.88 8.04
C HIS A 95 11.82 -7.35 8.27
N ASP A 96 10.85 -8.26 8.45
CA ASP A 96 11.14 -9.67 8.58
C ASP A 96 11.38 -10.31 7.20
N ALA A 97 12.64 -10.67 6.92
CA ALA A 97 13.02 -11.30 5.66
C ALA A 97 12.25 -12.61 5.36
N ARG A 98 11.77 -13.30 6.41
CA ARG A 98 10.98 -14.54 6.26
C ARG A 98 9.65 -14.30 5.55
N SER A 99 9.08 -13.08 5.63
CA SER A 99 7.83 -12.72 4.95
C SER A 99 7.92 -12.74 3.43
N TYR A 100 9.13 -12.77 2.88
CA TYR A 100 9.42 -12.71 1.45
C TYR A 100 9.91 -14.03 0.87
N THR A 101 9.82 -15.13 1.62
CA THR A 101 10.32 -16.45 1.16
C THR A 101 9.34 -17.20 0.28
N CYS A 102 8.04 -16.88 0.33
CA CYS A 102 7.04 -17.48 -0.56
C CYS A 102 7.27 -17.08 -2.02
N GLU A 103 6.68 -17.85 -2.94
CA GLU A 103 6.75 -17.54 -4.37
C GLU A 103 5.87 -16.35 -4.72
N TYR A 104 6.45 -15.33 -5.38
CA TYR A 104 5.74 -14.20 -5.95
C TYR A 104 6.50 -13.64 -7.16
N ASP A 105 5.79 -13.14 -8.14
CA ASP A 105 6.32 -12.38 -9.27
C ASP A 105 6.00 -10.88 -9.17
N THR A 106 5.05 -10.54 -8.29
CA THR A 106 4.58 -9.18 -8.12
C THR A 106 4.46 -8.84 -6.63
N ILE A 107 4.97 -7.68 -6.24
CA ILE A 107 4.71 -7.05 -4.94
C ILE A 107 3.76 -5.88 -5.12
N ALA A 108 2.72 -5.84 -4.29
CA ALA A 108 1.86 -4.68 -4.07
C ALA A 108 2.12 -4.11 -2.67
N SER A 109 2.39 -2.80 -2.58
CA SER A 109 2.55 -2.09 -1.30
C SER A 109 1.86 -0.73 -1.40
N THR A 110 0.65 -0.64 -0.85
CA THR A 110 -0.17 0.56 -0.95
C THR A 110 -0.38 1.19 0.42
N GLU A 111 -0.04 2.50 0.55
CA GLU A 111 -0.22 3.24 1.79
C GLU A 111 0.49 2.57 2.99
N MET A 112 1.72 2.12 2.78
CA MET A 112 2.51 1.45 3.80
C MET A 112 3.92 2.06 3.94
N LEU A 113 4.64 2.29 2.82
CA LEU A 113 6.03 2.74 2.84
C LEU A 113 6.22 4.08 3.56
N GLU A 114 5.23 4.95 3.55
CA GLU A 114 5.22 6.24 4.25
C GLU A 114 5.12 6.12 5.76
N HIS A 115 4.68 4.98 6.27
CA HIS A 115 4.55 4.70 7.70
C HIS A 115 5.80 4.05 8.31
N VAL A 116 6.73 3.59 7.49
CA VAL A 116 7.90 2.82 7.90
C VAL A 116 9.17 3.66 7.79
N GLU A 117 9.90 3.86 8.88
CA GLU A 117 11.15 4.64 8.88
C GLU A 117 12.19 4.02 7.94
N GLY A 118 12.37 2.71 8.00
CA GLY A 118 13.30 1.92 7.17
C GLY A 118 12.71 1.41 5.85
N ASP A 119 11.87 2.17 5.17
CA ASP A 119 11.20 1.75 3.93
C ASP A 119 12.14 1.25 2.82
N LEU A 120 13.34 1.84 2.70
CA LEU A 120 14.34 1.38 1.74
C LEU A 120 14.91 -0.01 2.12
N ASP A 121 15.04 -0.30 3.42
CA ASP A 121 15.49 -1.62 3.89
C ASP A 121 14.42 -2.68 3.62
N VAL A 122 13.15 -2.32 3.80
CA VAL A 122 12.02 -3.19 3.39
C VAL A 122 12.09 -3.52 1.89
N ILE A 123 12.28 -2.51 1.03
CA ILE A 123 12.39 -2.74 -0.42
C ILE A 123 13.62 -3.60 -0.77
N ARG A 124 14.72 -3.52 -0.03
CA ARG A 124 15.90 -4.39 -0.24
C ARG A 124 15.61 -5.86 -0.01
N LEU A 125 14.66 -6.20 0.86
CA LEU A 125 14.24 -7.58 1.11
C LEU A 125 13.43 -8.19 -0.04
N TRP A 126 12.88 -7.37 -0.92
CA TRP A 126 12.09 -7.85 -2.06
C TRP A 126 12.98 -8.56 -3.06
N ARG A 127 12.45 -9.60 -3.70
CA ARG A 127 13.18 -10.39 -4.69
C ARG A 127 13.53 -9.52 -5.91
N ASP A 128 14.77 -9.66 -6.39
CA ASP A 128 15.22 -8.99 -7.60
C ASP A 128 14.40 -9.44 -8.82
N GLY A 129 14.12 -8.51 -9.70
CA GLY A 129 13.33 -8.76 -10.91
C GLY A 129 11.81 -8.81 -10.68
N THR A 130 11.35 -8.70 -9.43
CA THR A 130 9.90 -8.65 -9.11
C THR A 130 9.26 -7.38 -9.66
N TRP A 131 8.05 -7.51 -10.19
CA TRP A 131 7.21 -6.36 -10.51
C TRP A 131 6.70 -5.69 -9.24
N CYS A 132 6.98 -4.42 -9.05
CA CYS A 132 6.62 -3.65 -7.88
C CYS A 132 5.52 -2.65 -8.23
N ILE A 133 4.46 -2.61 -7.44
CA ILE A 133 3.37 -1.64 -7.55
C ILE A 133 3.21 -1.01 -6.18
N CYS A 134 3.60 0.27 -6.06
CA CYS A 134 3.63 0.96 -4.78
C CYS A 134 2.88 2.29 -4.84
N SER A 135 2.23 2.66 -3.74
CA SER A 135 1.70 4.00 -3.57
C SER A 135 2.27 4.71 -2.36
N VAL A 136 2.38 6.02 -2.45
CA VAL A 136 2.76 6.91 -1.36
C VAL A 136 1.94 8.20 -1.43
N PRO A 137 1.62 8.85 -0.30
CA PRO A 137 0.77 10.04 -0.27
C PRO A 137 1.53 11.30 -0.71
N ASN A 138 0.78 12.27 -1.23
CA ASN A 138 1.27 13.63 -1.42
C ASN A 138 0.67 14.62 -0.40
N PHE A 139 0.33 14.14 0.78
CA PHE A 139 -0.20 14.93 1.89
C PHE A 139 0.35 14.39 3.22
N ASP A 140 0.43 15.28 4.20
CA ASP A 140 0.78 14.90 5.57
C ASP A 140 -0.43 14.34 6.32
N TYR A 141 -0.19 13.29 7.11
CA TYR A 141 -1.21 12.68 7.96
C TYR A 141 -0.58 12.06 9.21
N ALA A 142 -1.39 11.86 10.26
CA ALA A 142 -0.94 11.20 11.48
C ALA A 142 -0.42 9.79 11.19
N GLY A 143 0.80 9.50 11.65
CA GLY A 143 1.47 8.22 11.39
C GLY A 143 2.32 8.19 10.12
N HIS A 144 2.24 9.21 9.25
CA HIS A 144 3.22 9.32 8.17
C HIS A 144 4.57 9.76 8.75
N VAL A 145 5.63 9.05 8.40
CA VAL A 145 7.01 9.48 8.63
C VAL A 145 7.56 10.25 7.43
N ARG A 146 6.85 10.19 6.30
CA ARG A 146 7.12 10.95 5.07
C ARG A 146 5.89 11.16 4.21
N PHE A 147 5.96 12.14 3.34
CA PHE A 147 5.06 12.34 2.19
C PHE A 147 5.85 13.01 1.06
N PHE A 148 5.29 13.06 -0.13
CA PHE A 148 5.99 13.52 -1.33
C PHE A 148 5.20 14.64 -2.01
N ASN A 149 5.87 15.71 -2.42
CA ASN A 149 5.20 16.82 -3.09
C ASN A 149 5.17 16.62 -4.61
N THR A 150 6.17 15.94 -5.15
CA THR A 150 6.35 15.76 -6.60
C THR A 150 6.67 14.31 -6.96
N PRO A 151 6.39 13.90 -8.21
CA PRO A 151 6.85 12.61 -8.73
C PRO A 151 8.36 12.43 -8.66
N ASP A 152 9.12 13.52 -8.87
CA ASP A 152 10.59 13.48 -8.86
C ASP A 152 11.14 13.12 -7.48
N GLU A 153 10.49 13.56 -6.40
CA GLU A 153 10.86 13.17 -5.04
C GLU A 153 10.67 11.65 -4.82
N VAL A 154 9.61 11.06 -5.40
CA VAL A 154 9.38 9.60 -5.36
C VAL A 154 10.48 8.86 -6.11
N VAL A 155 10.82 9.33 -7.32
CA VAL A 155 11.91 8.75 -8.12
C VAL A 155 13.26 8.92 -7.42
N ALA A 156 13.54 10.07 -6.84
CA ALA A 156 14.78 10.32 -6.12
C ALA A 156 14.95 9.36 -4.93
N ARG A 157 13.86 9.05 -4.21
CA ARG A 157 13.91 8.15 -3.07
C ARG A 157 14.02 6.68 -3.46
N TYR A 158 13.15 6.21 -4.34
CA TYR A 158 13.00 4.77 -4.62
C TYR A 158 13.71 4.30 -5.89
N GLY A 159 14.06 5.23 -6.78
CA GLY A 159 14.67 4.92 -8.08
C GLY A 159 16.03 4.25 -8.00
N GLY A 160 16.70 4.27 -6.84
CA GLY A 160 17.92 3.49 -6.58
C GLY A 160 17.65 1.98 -6.49
N LEU A 161 16.46 1.58 -6.05
CA LEU A 161 16.07 0.19 -5.79
C LEU A 161 15.04 -0.34 -6.80
N ILE A 162 14.19 0.51 -7.34
CA ILE A 162 13.15 0.17 -8.32
C ILE A 162 13.45 0.95 -9.61
N ASP A 163 13.40 0.27 -10.76
CA ASP A 163 13.58 0.92 -12.07
C ASP A 163 12.28 1.63 -12.47
N ILE A 164 11.99 2.75 -11.80
CA ILE A 164 10.71 3.48 -11.97
C ILE A 164 10.67 4.13 -13.35
N LYS A 165 9.69 3.74 -14.19
CA LYS A 165 9.46 4.32 -15.53
C LYS A 165 8.30 5.32 -15.54
N ALA A 166 7.37 5.20 -14.60
CA ALA A 166 6.24 6.10 -14.50
C ALA A 166 5.79 6.30 -13.05
N VAL A 167 5.39 7.52 -12.74
CA VAL A 167 4.72 7.88 -11.50
C VAL A 167 3.40 8.55 -11.87
N VAL A 168 2.28 7.95 -11.46
CA VAL A 168 0.94 8.43 -11.79
C VAL A 168 0.30 9.05 -10.56
N LYS A 169 -0.16 10.28 -10.67
CA LYS A 169 -0.90 10.93 -9.58
C LYS A 169 -2.36 10.49 -9.60
N ILE A 170 -2.82 9.93 -8.50
CA ILE A 170 -4.22 9.57 -8.26
C ILE A 170 -4.83 10.60 -7.31
N PRO A 171 -5.77 11.43 -7.76
CA PRO A 171 -6.37 12.44 -6.89
C PRO A 171 -7.25 11.77 -5.82
N ARG A 172 -7.22 12.34 -4.61
CA ARG A 172 -8.10 11.92 -3.54
C ARG A 172 -9.55 12.28 -3.90
N PRO A 173 -10.53 11.37 -3.78
CA PRO A 173 -11.91 11.69 -4.03
C PRO A 173 -12.42 12.69 -2.97
N ILE A 174 -13.07 13.74 -3.42
CA ILE A 174 -13.59 14.80 -2.56
C ILE A 174 -14.73 14.28 -1.68
N ILE A 175 -15.51 13.33 -2.18
CA ILE A 175 -16.61 12.68 -1.47
C ILE A 175 -16.42 11.16 -1.58
N PRO A 176 -15.89 10.50 -0.55
CA PRO A 176 -15.61 9.06 -0.61
C PRO A 176 -16.87 8.19 -0.61
N ASP A 177 -17.97 8.68 -0.04
CA ASP A 177 -19.26 8.00 -0.10
C ASP A 177 -20.40 9.04 -0.16
N ARG A 178 -21.60 8.59 -0.64
CA ARG A 178 -22.78 9.46 -0.82
C ARG A 178 -23.53 9.73 0.50
N ARG A 179 -22.99 9.39 1.67
CA ARG A 179 -23.67 9.60 2.95
C ARG A 179 -23.49 11.05 3.40
N ILE A 180 -24.58 11.69 3.76
CA ILE A 180 -24.60 13.07 4.28
C ILE A 180 -23.67 13.22 5.50
N SER A 181 -23.57 12.20 6.35
CA SER A 181 -22.67 12.17 7.50
C SER A 181 -21.18 12.26 7.11
N SER A 182 -20.78 11.59 6.05
CA SER A 182 -19.40 11.66 5.50
C SER A 182 -19.13 13.03 4.89
N TYR A 183 -20.12 13.60 4.25
CA TYR A 183 -20.07 14.97 3.73
C TYR A 183 -19.83 15.99 4.87
N LEU A 184 -20.63 15.95 5.92
CA LEU A 184 -20.52 16.86 7.07
C LEU A 184 -19.19 16.68 7.82
N ARG A 185 -18.71 15.45 7.97
CA ARG A 185 -17.40 15.16 8.57
C ARG A 185 -16.26 15.75 7.74
N ASN A 186 -16.28 15.56 6.43
CA ASN A 186 -15.27 16.10 5.51
C ASN A 186 -15.33 17.64 5.46
N LEU A 187 -16.52 18.23 5.50
CA LEU A 187 -16.70 19.68 5.60
C LEU A 187 -16.09 20.23 6.90
N ARG A 188 -16.30 19.55 8.01
CA ARG A 188 -15.75 19.94 9.33
C ARG A 188 -14.23 19.82 9.36
N TRP A 189 -13.68 18.80 8.72
CA TRP A 189 -12.23 18.60 8.60
C TRP A 189 -11.60 19.63 7.63
N SER A 190 -12.22 19.90 6.49
CA SER A 190 -11.75 20.86 5.49
C SER A 190 -11.73 22.31 6.00
N ARG A 191 -12.52 22.62 7.03
CA ARG A 191 -12.52 23.95 7.66
C ARG A 191 -11.13 24.36 8.19
N ASN A 192 -10.31 23.40 8.59
CA ASN A 192 -8.95 23.61 9.08
C ASN A 192 -7.88 23.46 7.96
N ASN A 193 -8.30 23.12 6.73
CA ASN A 193 -7.45 22.89 5.58
C ASN A 193 -8.04 23.60 4.36
N PRO A 194 -7.76 24.90 4.14
CA PRO A 194 -8.39 25.69 3.08
C PRO A 194 -8.22 25.14 1.65
N SER A 195 -7.07 24.49 1.38
CA SER A 195 -6.81 23.84 0.07
C SER A 195 -7.73 22.64 -0.18
N GLU A 196 -8.11 21.91 0.88
CA GLU A 196 -9.07 20.79 0.80
C GLU A 196 -10.49 21.32 0.65
N PHE A 197 -10.82 22.46 1.28
CA PHE A 197 -12.11 23.11 1.17
C PHE A 197 -12.39 23.58 -0.26
N LEU A 198 -11.40 24.15 -0.95
CA LEU A 198 -11.54 24.56 -2.35
C LEU A 198 -11.71 23.35 -3.27
N GLY A 199 -11.03 22.24 -3.02
CA GLY A 199 -11.25 20.98 -3.72
C GLY A 199 -12.66 20.41 -3.50
N PHE A 200 -13.19 20.55 -2.28
CA PHE A 200 -14.56 20.20 -1.94
C PHE A 200 -15.60 20.98 -2.73
N LEU A 201 -15.33 22.24 -3.07
CA LEU A 201 -16.17 23.08 -3.92
C LEU A 201 -16.02 22.80 -5.43
N GLY A 202 -15.27 21.77 -5.81
CA GLY A 202 -15.04 21.42 -7.22
C GLY A 202 -14.07 22.37 -7.96
N ILE A 203 -13.39 23.24 -7.24
CA ILE A 203 -12.41 24.16 -7.82
C ILE A 203 -11.09 23.42 -7.99
N GLN A 204 -10.96 22.70 -9.09
CA GLN A 204 -9.79 21.87 -9.43
C GLN A 204 -8.52 22.67 -9.83
N THR A 205 -8.57 24.00 -9.80
CA THR A 205 -7.48 24.88 -10.26
C THR A 205 -6.26 24.89 -9.32
N PHE A 206 -6.34 24.28 -8.13
CA PHE A 206 -5.22 24.22 -7.22
C PHE A 206 -4.55 22.85 -7.30
N ALA A 207 -3.41 22.79 -7.95
CA ALA A 207 -2.55 21.63 -8.19
C ALA A 207 -2.03 20.89 -6.91
N ARG A 208 -2.58 21.20 -5.75
CA ARG A 208 -2.20 20.65 -4.44
C ARG A 208 -3.31 19.87 -3.73
N LEU A 209 -4.34 19.46 -4.42
CA LEU A 209 -5.31 18.53 -3.84
C LEU A 209 -4.56 17.24 -3.48
N GLY A 210 -4.68 16.83 -2.22
CA GLY A 210 -4.09 15.61 -1.71
C GLY A 210 -4.48 14.41 -2.55
N GLY A 211 -3.60 13.45 -2.62
CA GLY A 211 -3.78 12.24 -3.39
C GLY A 211 -2.59 11.32 -3.20
N TRP A 212 -2.41 10.44 -4.13
CA TRP A 212 -1.35 9.44 -4.06
C TRP A 212 -0.52 9.48 -5.33
N PHE A 213 0.77 9.19 -5.17
CA PHE A 213 1.63 8.81 -6.27
C PHE A 213 1.67 7.30 -6.34
N LEU A 214 1.10 6.73 -7.39
CA LEU A 214 1.23 5.33 -7.74
C LEU A 214 2.44 5.19 -8.67
N PHE A 215 3.41 4.40 -8.28
CA PHE A 215 4.60 4.09 -9.09
C PHE A 215 4.76 2.58 -9.20
N PHE A 216 5.28 2.15 -10.33
CA PHE A 216 5.44 0.75 -10.61
C PHE A 216 6.60 0.54 -11.56
N TRP A 217 7.22 -0.58 -11.48
CA TRP A 217 8.18 -1.22 -12.38
C TRP A 217 8.94 -2.32 -11.64
N THR A 218 10.09 -2.73 -12.21
CA THR A 218 10.81 -3.89 -11.75
C THR A 218 11.80 -3.53 -10.64
N LYS A 219 11.87 -4.36 -9.61
CA LYS A 219 12.92 -4.31 -8.59
C LYS A 219 14.28 -4.52 -9.26
N LYS A 220 15.19 -3.59 -9.05
CA LYS A 220 16.56 -3.69 -9.59
C LYS A 220 17.29 -4.88 -8.97
N THR A 221 18.08 -5.54 -9.80
CA THR A 221 19.05 -6.55 -9.34
C THR A 221 20.10 -5.86 -8.50
N ALA A 222 20.38 -6.39 -7.31
CA ALA A 222 21.48 -5.92 -6.50
C ALA A 222 22.79 -6.15 -7.27
N ASP A 223 23.63 -5.11 -7.32
CA ASP A 223 24.95 -5.24 -7.92
C ASP A 223 25.76 -6.18 -7.00
N ARG A 224 26.01 -7.40 -7.44
CA ARG A 224 26.70 -8.45 -6.68
C ARG A 224 28.23 -8.23 -6.56
N SER A 225 28.65 -6.98 -6.62
CA SER A 225 30.08 -6.63 -6.45
C SER A 225 30.53 -6.66 -4.97
N ASP A 226 29.61 -6.86 -4.02
CA ASP A 226 29.94 -6.99 -2.61
C ASP A 226 29.61 -8.41 -2.12
N GLY A 227 30.70 -9.21 -2.00
CA GLY A 227 30.61 -10.63 -1.68
C GLY A 227 30.26 -10.89 -0.22
N SER A 228 28.99 -10.95 0.13
CA SER A 228 28.57 -11.63 1.34
C SER A 228 27.08 -11.97 1.37
N LEU A 229 26.83 -13.20 1.80
CA LEU A 229 25.61 -13.83 2.28
C LEU A 229 24.81 -14.65 1.24
N ASN A 230 25.13 -15.94 1.21
CA ASN A 230 24.20 -16.98 0.81
C ASN A 230 23.01 -17.01 1.81
N PRO A 231 21.76 -16.92 1.35
CA PRO A 231 20.61 -17.08 2.24
C PRO A 231 20.52 -18.54 2.70
N VAL A 232 20.59 -18.74 4.01
CA VAL A 232 20.24 -20.01 4.67
C VAL A 232 18.76 -20.27 4.37
N ARG A 233 18.47 -21.40 3.78
CA ARG A 233 17.11 -21.88 3.50
C ARG A 233 16.44 -22.21 4.87
N ALA A 234 15.68 -21.27 5.41
CA ALA A 234 14.78 -21.50 6.54
C ALA A 234 13.49 -22.19 6.06
N PRO A 235 12.80 -22.98 6.91
CA PRO A 235 11.52 -23.57 6.55
C PRO A 235 10.50 -22.49 6.22
N ASP A 236 9.67 -22.75 5.21
CA ASP A 236 8.73 -21.81 4.63
C ASP A 236 7.62 -21.45 5.64
N PRO A 237 7.45 -20.19 6.06
CA PRO A 237 6.32 -19.79 6.92
C PRO A 237 4.98 -19.84 6.20
N CYS A 238 4.98 -20.17 4.91
CA CYS A 238 3.79 -20.29 4.07
C CYS A 238 3.17 -21.70 4.06
N ASP A 239 3.75 -22.68 4.82
CA ASP A 239 3.29 -24.08 4.85
C ASP A 239 2.32 -24.40 6.01
N HIS A 240 1.52 -23.44 6.47
CA HIS A 240 0.49 -23.68 7.51
C HIS A 240 -0.88 -23.22 7.06
#